data_dbf92f03a4ce8c09bbbbf86192bff733
#
_entry.id   dbf92f03a4ce8c09bbbbf86192bff733
#
_cell.length_a   1.000
_cell.length_b   1.000
_cell.length_c   1.000
_cell.angle_alpha   90.00
_cell.angle_beta   90.00
_cell.angle_gamma   90.00
#
_symmetry.space_group_name_H-M   'P 1'
#
loop_
_entity.id
_entity.type
_entity.pdbx_description
1 polymer ?
#
loop_
_entity_poly.entity_id
_entity_poly.type
_entity_poly.pdbx_seq_one_letter_code
_entity_poly.pdbx_strand_id
1 'polypeptide(L)'
;MLDLPIYLFIDEYDNFTNAILANVGNEHYRKLTHGTGFFRYFFNKLKEGATGNGPIKRMFITGVSPVTMDDVTSGFNIGANMSTDPRFNGIIGFSEREVRDMLSYYKDVDMLAGEVDEVIGVMKPWYDNYCFSRDSLHEPMYNSDMVLYFLNHYLPLKKVPENMIDNNIRTDYNKLRHLIRLDKKMGMNASIIQDIVTNGETVGTIKTAFPAEDLAKPDNFKSLLYYFGLLTIRGTKWGSTLLAIPNLTVREQLYSYLVEAYRSA
;
A
#
# COMPACT_ATOMS: atom_id res chain seq x y z
N MET A 1 -8.93 -1.79 -40.88
CA MET A 1 -8.70 -1.87 -39.43
C MET A 1 -8.00 -0.58 -39.06
N LEU A 2 -8.52 0.21 -38.12
CA LEU A 2 -7.85 1.45 -37.69
C LEU A 2 -6.58 1.05 -36.93
N ASP A 3 -5.42 1.49 -37.39
CA ASP A 3 -4.13 1.28 -36.74
C ASP A 3 -3.92 2.35 -35.66
N LEU A 4 -4.76 2.28 -34.59
CA LEU A 4 -4.72 3.22 -33.49
C LEU A 4 -3.84 2.69 -32.36
N PRO A 5 -2.94 3.51 -31.80
CA PRO A 5 -2.14 3.12 -30.64
C PRO A 5 -3.04 3.01 -29.39
N ILE A 6 -2.84 1.93 -28.62
CA ILE A 6 -3.56 1.69 -27.36
C ILE A 6 -2.66 2.11 -26.19
N TYR A 7 -3.20 2.93 -25.29
CA TYR A 7 -2.64 3.19 -23.97
C TYR A 7 -3.54 2.48 -22.96
N LEU A 8 -2.97 1.54 -22.21
CA LEU A 8 -3.71 0.67 -21.30
C LEU A 8 -3.43 1.05 -19.85
N PHE A 9 -4.49 1.31 -19.07
CA PHE A 9 -4.45 1.52 -17.65
C PHE A 9 -5.16 0.36 -16.95
N ILE A 10 -4.49 -0.31 -16.03
CA ILE A 10 -5.06 -1.39 -15.22
C ILE A 10 -4.91 -0.96 -13.77
N ASP A 11 -6.03 -0.70 -13.12
CA ASP A 11 -6.08 -0.37 -11.70
C ASP A 11 -6.46 -1.62 -10.88
N GLU A 12 -5.90 -1.73 -9.68
CA GLU A 12 -6.14 -2.85 -8.77
C GLU A 12 -5.99 -4.25 -9.42
N TYR A 13 -4.93 -4.46 -10.23
CA TYR A 13 -4.72 -5.71 -10.98
C TYR A 13 -4.80 -6.98 -10.11
N ASP A 14 -4.53 -6.86 -8.82
CA ASP A 14 -4.44 -7.94 -7.85
C ASP A 14 -5.70 -8.11 -6.98
N ASN A 15 -6.67 -7.20 -7.03
CA ASN A 15 -7.85 -7.20 -6.16
C ASN A 15 -8.65 -8.49 -6.27
N PHE A 16 -8.93 -8.94 -7.48
CA PHE A 16 -9.70 -10.19 -7.69
C PHE A 16 -8.95 -11.42 -7.19
N THR A 17 -7.65 -11.54 -7.47
CA THR A 17 -6.83 -12.67 -7.04
C THR A 17 -6.59 -12.68 -5.54
N ASN A 18 -6.40 -11.51 -4.92
CA ASN A 18 -6.33 -11.39 -3.47
C ASN A 18 -7.65 -11.80 -2.80
N ALA A 19 -8.80 -11.42 -3.38
CA ALA A 19 -10.11 -11.86 -2.88
C ALA A 19 -10.29 -13.38 -2.97
N ILE A 20 -9.83 -14.02 -4.05
CA ILE A 20 -9.88 -15.47 -4.18
C ILE A 20 -8.95 -16.15 -3.19
N LEU A 21 -7.73 -15.68 -3.08
CA LEU A 21 -6.76 -16.20 -2.11
C LEU A 21 -7.31 -16.13 -0.69
N ALA A 22 -7.94 -15.01 -0.33
CA ALA A 22 -8.51 -14.78 0.99
C ALA A 22 -9.77 -15.63 1.28
N ASN A 23 -10.69 -15.78 0.32
CA ASN A 23 -12.02 -16.35 0.57
C ASN A 23 -12.17 -17.81 0.14
N VAL A 24 -11.45 -18.23 -0.91
CA VAL A 24 -11.61 -19.56 -1.53
C VAL A 24 -10.39 -20.46 -1.32
N GLY A 25 -9.24 -19.86 -1.06
CA GLY A 25 -8.02 -20.55 -0.73
C GLY A 25 -7.06 -20.78 -1.89
N ASN A 26 -5.88 -21.30 -1.54
CA ASN A 26 -4.71 -21.39 -2.42
C ASN A 26 -4.94 -22.27 -3.66
N GLU A 27 -5.72 -23.33 -3.56
CA GLU A 27 -5.96 -24.23 -4.71
C GLU A 27 -6.68 -23.51 -5.86
N HIS A 28 -7.73 -22.75 -5.57
CA HIS A 28 -8.47 -21.97 -6.58
C HIS A 28 -7.64 -20.80 -7.12
N TYR A 29 -6.88 -20.13 -6.25
CA TYR A 29 -5.93 -19.11 -6.64
C TYR A 29 -4.93 -19.66 -7.68
N ARG A 30 -4.31 -20.81 -7.41
CA ARG A 30 -3.35 -21.44 -8.33
C ARG A 30 -3.96 -21.84 -9.67
N LYS A 31 -5.22 -22.30 -9.69
CA LYS A 31 -5.92 -22.63 -10.95
C LYS A 31 -6.08 -21.40 -11.85
N LEU A 32 -6.15 -20.21 -11.29
CA LEU A 32 -6.32 -18.96 -12.06
C LEU A 32 -4.98 -18.32 -12.46
N THR A 33 -3.97 -18.43 -11.63
CA THR A 33 -2.69 -17.74 -11.79
C THR A 33 -1.59 -18.58 -12.41
N HIS A 34 -1.70 -19.91 -12.39
CA HIS A 34 -0.68 -20.84 -12.87
C HIS A 34 -1.13 -21.61 -14.12
N GLY A 35 -0.18 -22.19 -14.83
CA GLY A 35 -0.43 -23.07 -15.98
C GLY A 35 -1.22 -22.38 -17.09
N THR A 36 -2.43 -22.89 -17.37
CA THR A 36 -3.40 -22.34 -18.35
C THR A 36 -4.45 -21.43 -17.72
N GLY A 37 -4.23 -20.99 -16.48
CA GLY A 37 -5.16 -20.16 -15.75
C GLY A 37 -5.48 -18.83 -16.45
N PHE A 38 -6.72 -18.36 -16.27
CA PHE A 38 -7.25 -17.19 -16.97
C PHE A 38 -6.39 -15.94 -16.78
N PHE A 39 -5.91 -15.65 -15.56
CA PHE A 39 -5.09 -14.47 -15.29
C PHE A 39 -3.76 -14.51 -16.03
N ARG A 40 -3.08 -15.68 -15.99
CA ARG A 40 -1.85 -15.88 -16.73
C ARG A 40 -2.05 -15.71 -18.24
N TYR A 41 -3.13 -16.29 -18.77
CA TYR A 41 -3.49 -16.11 -20.19
C TYR A 41 -3.73 -14.64 -20.54
N PHE A 42 -4.48 -13.92 -19.70
CA PHE A 42 -4.77 -12.49 -19.91
C PHE A 42 -3.47 -11.67 -19.98
N PHE A 43 -2.57 -11.80 -18.97
CA PHE A 43 -1.30 -11.05 -18.97
C PHE A 43 -0.38 -11.45 -20.14
N ASN A 44 -0.38 -12.71 -20.56
CA ASN A 44 0.36 -13.13 -21.73
C ASN A 44 -0.18 -12.45 -23.00
N LYS A 45 -1.50 -12.29 -23.14
CA LYS A 45 -2.10 -11.57 -24.27
C LYS A 45 -1.75 -10.07 -24.26
N LEU A 46 -1.70 -9.46 -23.09
CA LEU A 46 -1.21 -8.08 -22.95
C LEU A 46 0.26 -7.97 -23.38
N LYS A 47 1.09 -8.92 -22.98
CA LYS A 47 2.50 -8.97 -23.40
C LYS A 47 2.64 -9.09 -24.93
N GLU A 48 1.90 -10.02 -25.55
CA GLU A 48 1.88 -10.16 -27.01
C GLU A 48 1.48 -8.84 -27.69
N GLY A 49 0.42 -8.18 -27.17
CA GLY A 49 -0.05 -6.90 -27.72
C GLY A 49 0.90 -5.72 -27.49
N ALA A 50 1.81 -5.81 -26.51
CA ALA A 50 2.77 -4.74 -26.19
C ALA A 50 4.16 -4.97 -26.80
N THR A 51 4.43 -6.14 -27.43
CA THR A 51 5.73 -6.45 -28.02
C THR A 51 5.73 -6.24 -29.53
N GLY A 52 6.91 -5.90 -30.07
CA GLY A 52 7.10 -5.70 -31.51
C GLY A 52 6.19 -4.59 -32.08
N ASN A 53 5.44 -4.92 -33.11
CA ASN A 53 4.48 -4.01 -33.75
C ASN A 53 3.07 -4.10 -33.18
N GLY A 54 2.93 -4.67 -31.97
CA GLY A 54 1.64 -4.78 -31.30
C GLY A 54 0.96 -3.42 -31.06
N PRO A 55 -0.38 -3.41 -30.91
CA PRO A 55 -1.17 -2.18 -30.77
C PRO A 55 -0.96 -1.47 -29.42
N ILE A 56 -0.56 -2.17 -28.37
CA ILE A 56 -0.35 -1.57 -27.04
C ILE A 56 1.00 -0.87 -27.00
N LYS A 57 0.98 0.46 -26.92
CA LYS A 57 2.20 1.29 -26.94
C LYS A 57 2.68 1.67 -25.53
N ARG A 58 1.77 1.76 -24.57
CA ARG A 58 2.08 2.03 -23.17
C ARG A 58 1.11 1.28 -22.27
N MET A 59 1.62 0.81 -21.14
CA MET A 59 0.80 0.28 -20.03
C MET A 59 1.19 0.94 -18.73
N PHE A 60 0.20 1.24 -17.92
CA PHE A 60 0.36 1.61 -16.53
C PHE A 60 -0.51 0.68 -15.68
N ILE A 61 0.12 -0.01 -14.74
CA ILE A 61 -0.55 -1.03 -13.93
C ILE A 61 -0.36 -0.65 -12.47
N THR A 62 -1.47 -0.56 -11.72
CA THR A 62 -1.47 -0.35 -10.28
C THR A 62 -2.02 -1.55 -9.55
N GLY A 63 -1.62 -1.72 -8.30
CA GLY A 63 -2.09 -2.76 -7.40
C GLY A 63 -1.42 -2.62 -6.03
N VAL A 64 -1.91 -3.38 -5.07
CA VAL A 64 -1.45 -3.32 -3.67
C VAL A 64 -0.46 -4.44 -3.35
N SER A 65 -0.71 -5.66 -3.83
CA SER A 65 0.06 -6.83 -3.45
C SER A 65 1.04 -7.27 -4.54
N PRO A 66 2.33 -7.44 -4.23
CA PRO A 66 3.31 -7.96 -5.18
C PRO A 66 3.16 -9.47 -5.44
N VAL A 67 2.35 -10.17 -4.65
CA VAL A 67 2.17 -11.64 -4.71
C VAL A 67 1.62 -12.08 -6.04
N THR A 68 0.50 -11.51 -6.45
CA THR A 68 -0.17 -11.87 -7.71
C THR A 68 0.71 -11.61 -8.93
N MET A 69 1.51 -10.54 -8.91
CA MET A 69 2.37 -10.20 -10.03
C MET A 69 3.41 -11.30 -10.30
N ASP A 70 4.03 -11.88 -9.28
CA ASP A 70 4.99 -12.98 -9.45
C ASP A 70 4.32 -14.22 -10.06
N ASP A 71 3.16 -14.61 -9.55
CA ASP A 71 2.45 -15.83 -9.97
C ASP A 71 1.88 -15.73 -11.40
N VAL A 72 1.36 -14.57 -11.80
CA VAL A 72 0.79 -14.42 -13.16
C VAL A 72 1.83 -14.01 -14.20
N THR A 73 2.94 -13.43 -13.77
CA THR A 73 3.92 -12.83 -14.67
C THR A 73 5.20 -13.64 -14.83
N SER A 74 5.21 -14.94 -14.55
CA SER A 74 6.38 -15.76 -14.88
C SER A 74 6.70 -15.60 -16.38
N GLY A 75 7.41 -14.52 -16.72
CA GLY A 75 7.65 -14.07 -18.08
C GLY A 75 7.04 -12.73 -18.51
N PHE A 76 6.34 -12.00 -17.64
CA PHE A 76 5.89 -10.61 -17.92
C PHE A 76 7.02 -9.62 -17.61
N ASN A 77 8.08 -9.72 -18.41
CA ASN A 77 9.31 -8.91 -18.26
C ASN A 77 9.27 -7.60 -19.10
N ILE A 78 8.10 -7.11 -19.43
CA ILE A 78 7.90 -5.88 -20.22
C ILE A 78 7.60 -4.65 -19.38
N GLY A 79 7.31 -4.83 -18.09
CA GLY A 79 7.05 -3.75 -17.13
C GLY A 79 8.28 -3.43 -16.28
N ALA A 80 8.48 -2.13 -15.99
CA ALA A 80 9.42 -1.69 -14.95
C ALA A 80 8.64 -1.46 -13.65
N ASN A 81 9.10 -2.06 -12.54
CA ASN A 81 8.52 -1.79 -11.23
C ASN A 81 9.00 -0.42 -10.73
N MET A 82 8.04 0.49 -10.52
CA MET A 82 8.29 1.87 -10.09
C MET A 82 7.98 2.10 -8.60
N SER A 83 7.59 1.06 -7.86
CA SER A 83 7.08 1.20 -6.48
C SER A 83 8.11 1.77 -5.49
N THR A 84 9.41 1.61 -5.76
CA THR A 84 10.48 2.15 -4.92
C THR A 84 11.39 3.14 -5.66
N ASP A 85 11.00 3.57 -6.86
CA ASP A 85 11.75 4.53 -7.65
C ASP A 85 11.53 5.95 -7.07
N PRO A 86 12.58 6.70 -6.75
CA PRO A 86 12.46 8.02 -6.13
C PRO A 86 11.68 9.02 -6.99
N ARG A 87 11.68 8.87 -8.31
CA ARG A 87 10.92 9.74 -9.21
C ARG A 87 9.40 9.64 -9.02
N PHE A 88 8.94 8.57 -8.38
CA PHE A 88 7.51 8.28 -8.15
C PHE A 88 7.12 8.36 -6.67
N ASN A 89 8.01 8.79 -5.77
CA ASN A 89 7.70 8.91 -4.34
C ASN A 89 6.48 9.80 -4.06
N GLY A 90 6.32 10.87 -4.83
CA GLY A 90 5.21 11.82 -4.70
C GLY A 90 4.02 11.55 -5.63
N ILE A 91 3.92 10.37 -6.29
CA ILE A 91 2.79 10.07 -7.18
C ILE A 91 1.50 9.74 -6.40
N ILE A 92 1.65 9.29 -5.16
CA ILE A 92 0.54 8.94 -4.26
C ILE A 92 0.73 9.70 -2.95
N GLY A 93 -0.37 10.25 -2.42
CA GLY A 93 -0.34 11.07 -1.22
C GLY A 93 -0.19 12.56 -1.52
N PHE A 94 -0.08 13.36 -0.46
CA PHE A 94 0.19 14.78 -0.53
C PHE A 94 1.50 15.11 0.18
N SER A 95 2.31 15.97 -0.42
CA SER A 95 3.45 16.60 0.26
C SER A 95 2.96 17.56 1.36
N GLU A 96 3.79 17.87 2.34
CA GLU A 96 3.44 18.89 3.35
C GLU A 96 3.14 20.23 2.71
N ARG A 97 3.82 20.58 1.61
CA ARG A 97 3.57 21.80 0.86
C ARG A 97 2.14 21.82 0.29
N GLU A 98 1.70 20.75 -0.35
CA GLU A 98 0.34 20.68 -0.91
C GLU A 98 -0.73 20.73 0.18
N VAL A 99 -0.51 20.10 1.32
CA VAL A 99 -1.41 20.20 2.48
C VAL A 99 -1.48 21.64 2.99
N ARG A 100 -0.32 22.33 3.08
CA ARG A 100 -0.27 23.74 3.47
C ARG A 100 -0.98 24.64 2.48
N ASP A 101 -0.79 24.42 1.19
CA ASP A 101 -1.45 25.19 0.13
C ASP A 101 -2.99 25.02 0.21
N MET A 102 -3.49 23.80 0.43
CA MET A 102 -4.92 23.53 0.66
C MET A 102 -5.45 24.28 1.89
N LEU A 103 -4.76 24.18 3.04
CA LEU A 103 -5.18 24.84 4.27
C LEU A 103 -5.14 26.36 4.15
N SER A 104 -4.14 26.92 3.48
CA SER A 104 -4.04 28.34 3.21
C SER A 104 -5.21 28.84 2.37
N TYR A 105 -5.59 28.11 1.32
CA TYR A 105 -6.79 28.42 0.54
C TYR A 105 -8.05 28.47 1.42
N TYR A 106 -8.26 27.46 2.28
CA TYR A 106 -9.42 27.47 3.18
C TYR A 106 -9.39 28.57 4.23
N LYS A 107 -8.19 29.01 4.63
CA LYS A 107 -8.02 30.17 5.50
C LYS A 107 -8.42 31.46 4.79
N ASP A 108 -7.97 31.67 3.56
CA ASP A 108 -8.25 32.85 2.75
C ASP A 108 -9.76 33.03 2.46
N VAL A 109 -10.52 31.95 2.41
CA VAL A 109 -11.99 31.99 2.23
C VAL A 109 -12.77 31.86 3.55
N ASP A 110 -12.12 32.07 4.70
CA ASP A 110 -12.71 32.06 6.05
C ASP A 110 -13.40 30.73 6.44
N MET A 111 -12.95 29.60 5.88
CA MET A 111 -13.44 28.27 6.21
C MET A 111 -12.59 27.55 7.26
N LEU A 112 -11.32 27.91 7.41
CA LEU A 112 -10.41 27.30 8.38
C LEU A 112 -10.55 27.99 9.75
N ALA A 113 -10.69 27.19 10.81
CA ALA A 113 -10.58 27.69 12.18
C ALA A 113 -9.13 27.53 12.67
N GLY A 114 -8.52 28.58 13.14
CA GLY A 114 -7.14 28.58 13.63
C GLY A 114 -6.09 28.82 12.55
N GLU A 115 -4.85 28.63 12.94
CA GLU A 115 -3.69 28.85 12.07
C GLU A 115 -3.31 27.56 11.31
N VAL A 116 -2.77 27.72 10.09
CA VAL A 116 -2.34 26.59 9.24
C VAL A 116 -1.38 25.65 9.98
N ASP A 117 -0.41 26.22 10.72
CA ASP A 117 0.56 25.44 11.48
C ASP A 117 -0.07 24.63 12.62
N GLU A 118 -1.11 25.17 13.27
CA GLU A 118 -1.84 24.45 14.31
C GLU A 118 -2.56 23.22 13.73
N VAL A 119 -3.23 23.38 12.59
CA VAL A 119 -3.96 22.30 11.93
C VAL A 119 -2.98 21.25 11.41
N ILE A 120 -1.87 21.66 10.82
CA ILE A 120 -0.78 20.74 10.41
C ILE A 120 -0.24 19.97 11.63
N GLY A 121 -0.02 20.65 12.76
CA GLY A 121 0.45 20.03 14.00
C GLY A 121 -0.48 18.93 14.51
N VAL A 122 -1.78 19.06 14.29
CA VAL A 122 -2.78 18.02 14.62
C VAL A 122 -2.74 16.88 13.62
N MET A 123 -2.67 17.15 12.32
CA MET A 123 -2.75 16.15 11.26
C MET A 123 -1.47 15.32 11.12
N LYS A 124 -0.31 15.94 11.27
CA LYS A 124 1.01 15.35 10.99
C LYS A 124 1.27 14.02 11.72
N PRO A 125 1.06 13.90 13.04
CA PRO A 125 1.25 12.64 13.76
C PRO A 125 0.38 11.50 13.26
N TRP A 126 -0.77 11.81 12.67
CA TRP A 126 -1.78 10.84 12.26
C TRP A 126 -1.67 10.40 10.81
N TYR A 127 -1.21 11.27 9.89
CA TYR A 127 -1.38 11.05 8.46
C TYR A 127 -0.10 11.14 7.64
N ASP A 128 0.98 11.68 8.20
CA ASP A 128 2.27 11.90 7.52
C ASP A 128 3.21 10.68 7.61
N ASN A 129 4.44 10.88 7.11
CA ASN A 129 5.58 9.99 7.21
C ASN A 129 5.58 8.78 6.26
N TYR A 130 4.79 8.76 5.21
CA TYR A 130 4.95 7.76 4.16
C TYR A 130 6.12 8.11 3.25
N CYS A 131 7.03 7.16 3.07
CA CYS A 131 8.15 7.27 2.15
C CYS A 131 8.32 5.96 1.38
N PHE A 132 8.35 6.06 0.06
CA PHE A 132 8.35 4.91 -0.84
C PHE A 132 9.72 4.63 -1.45
N SER A 133 10.71 5.52 -1.26
CA SER A 133 12.08 5.35 -1.73
C SER A 133 13.11 5.72 -0.67
N ARG A 134 14.23 5.00 -0.64
CA ARG A 134 15.37 5.33 0.24
C ARG A 134 16.00 6.69 -0.07
N ASP A 135 15.89 7.12 -1.32
CA ASP A 135 16.47 8.38 -1.78
C ASP A 135 15.53 9.58 -1.57
N SER A 136 14.29 9.33 -1.10
CA SER A 136 13.26 10.36 -0.89
C SER A 136 12.88 10.56 0.58
N LEU A 137 13.76 10.18 1.51
CA LEU A 137 13.51 10.30 2.97
C LEU A 137 13.27 11.73 3.45
N HIS A 138 13.68 12.72 2.67
CA HIS A 138 13.51 14.15 2.96
C HIS A 138 12.13 14.69 2.52
N GLU A 139 11.36 13.91 1.78
CA GLU A 139 10.04 14.26 1.26
C GLU A 139 8.99 13.19 1.64
N PRO A 140 8.64 13.07 2.92
CA PRO A 140 7.56 12.18 3.35
C PRO A 140 6.22 12.69 2.85
N MET A 141 5.30 11.76 2.62
CA MET A 141 3.98 12.03 2.07
C MET A 141 2.90 11.80 3.13
N TYR A 142 1.87 12.63 3.09
CA TYR A 142 0.63 12.42 3.82
C TYR A 142 -0.26 11.43 3.08
N ASN A 143 -1.00 10.63 3.83
CA ASN A 143 -2.10 9.84 3.25
C ASN A 143 -3.21 10.76 2.77
N SER A 144 -3.47 10.77 1.46
CA SER A 144 -4.44 11.67 0.83
C SER A 144 -5.87 11.48 1.32
N ASP A 145 -6.31 10.22 1.50
CA ASP A 145 -7.65 9.91 1.98
C ASP A 145 -7.87 10.44 3.39
N MET A 146 -6.85 10.28 4.25
CA MET A 146 -6.92 10.77 5.63
C MET A 146 -6.92 12.28 5.72
N VAL A 147 -6.13 12.95 4.87
CA VAL A 147 -6.16 14.42 4.78
C VAL A 147 -7.56 14.89 4.36
N LEU A 148 -8.12 14.29 3.30
CA LEU A 148 -9.45 14.65 2.81
C LEU A 148 -10.54 14.33 3.83
N TYR A 149 -10.46 13.18 4.51
CA TYR A 149 -11.35 12.83 5.61
C TYR A 149 -11.33 13.89 6.71
N PHE A 150 -10.14 14.29 7.16
CA PHE A 150 -9.99 15.33 8.17
C PHE A 150 -10.62 16.65 7.73
N LEU A 151 -10.31 17.13 6.53
CA LEU A 151 -10.82 18.38 5.99
C LEU A 151 -12.36 18.35 5.85
N ASN A 152 -12.93 17.25 5.37
CA ASN A 152 -14.37 17.07 5.24
C ASN A 152 -15.12 17.18 6.59
N HIS A 153 -14.46 16.84 7.71
CA HIS A 153 -15.04 16.97 9.05
C HIS A 153 -14.72 18.31 9.71
N TYR A 154 -13.47 18.75 9.55
CA TYR A 154 -12.96 19.93 10.21
C TYR A 154 -13.58 21.24 9.66
N LEU A 155 -13.66 21.38 8.35
CA LEU A 155 -14.09 22.64 7.72
C LEU A 155 -15.54 23.02 8.07
N PRO A 156 -16.54 22.14 8.00
CA PRO A 156 -17.92 22.47 8.34
C PRO A 156 -18.13 22.74 9.83
N LEU A 157 -17.46 21.96 10.69
CA LEU A 157 -17.68 22.00 12.14
C LEU A 157 -16.71 22.91 12.88
N LYS A 158 -15.64 23.35 12.21
CA LYS A 158 -14.50 24.09 12.81
C LYS A 158 -13.95 23.40 14.06
N LYS A 159 -13.98 22.07 14.05
CA LYS A 159 -13.56 21.19 15.15
C LYS A 159 -12.74 20.01 14.63
N VAL A 160 -11.69 19.64 15.37
CA VAL A 160 -10.95 18.38 15.13
C VAL A 160 -11.92 17.18 15.23
N PRO A 161 -11.88 16.24 14.28
CA PRO A 161 -12.70 15.03 14.36
C PRO A 161 -12.46 14.28 15.68
N GLU A 162 -13.51 13.78 16.31
CA GLU A 162 -13.40 12.93 17.53
C GLU A 162 -12.67 11.61 17.21
N ASN A 163 -12.88 11.09 15.98
CA ASN A 163 -12.17 9.94 15.47
C ASN A 163 -11.25 10.41 14.34
N MET A 164 -9.95 10.25 14.52
CA MET A 164 -8.95 10.62 13.52
C MET A 164 -8.81 9.61 12.39
N ILE A 165 -9.52 8.47 12.44
CA ILE A 165 -9.43 7.39 11.46
C ILE A 165 -10.78 7.15 10.81
N ASP A 166 -10.83 7.20 9.46
CA ASP A 166 -12.02 6.84 8.70
C ASP A 166 -12.33 5.33 8.88
N ASN A 167 -13.62 5.03 9.09
CA ASN A 167 -14.07 3.65 9.20
C ASN A 167 -13.88 2.84 7.90
N ASN A 168 -13.88 3.48 6.74
CA ASN A 168 -13.64 2.82 5.45
C ASN A 168 -12.22 2.27 5.36
N ILE A 169 -11.21 3.01 5.83
CA ILE A 169 -9.82 2.54 5.90
C ILE A 169 -9.70 1.33 6.83
N ARG A 170 -10.42 1.31 7.95
CA ARG A 170 -10.48 0.12 8.81
C ARG A 170 -10.98 -1.12 8.07
N THR A 171 -11.86 -0.95 7.09
CA THR A 171 -12.43 -2.06 6.30
C THR A 171 -11.40 -2.64 5.32
N ASP A 172 -10.55 -1.82 4.72
CA ASP A 172 -9.51 -2.29 3.79
C ASP A 172 -8.44 -3.14 4.48
N TYR A 173 -8.11 -2.84 5.72
CA TYR A 173 -7.21 -3.69 6.53
C TYR A 173 -7.82 -5.06 6.89
N ASN A 174 -9.11 -5.25 6.77
CA ASN A 174 -9.71 -6.58 6.92
C ASN A 174 -9.26 -7.53 5.81
N LYS A 175 -8.97 -7.03 4.59
CA LYS A 175 -8.37 -7.82 3.50
C LYS A 175 -6.99 -8.36 3.92
N LEU A 176 -6.17 -7.52 4.53
CA LEU A 176 -4.87 -7.94 5.08
C LEU A 176 -5.03 -9.00 6.18
N ARG A 177 -6.01 -8.87 7.06
CA ARG A 177 -6.32 -9.88 8.09
C ARG A 177 -6.57 -11.26 7.48
N HIS A 178 -7.31 -11.31 6.37
CA HIS A 178 -7.55 -12.58 5.69
C HIS A 178 -6.27 -13.16 5.10
N LEU A 179 -5.43 -12.35 4.47
CA LEU A 179 -4.13 -12.80 3.93
C LEU A 179 -3.20 -13.31 5.04
N ILE A 180 -3.17 -12.65 6.18
CA ILE A 180 -2.37 -13.06 7.35
C ILE A 180 -2.94 -14.34 8.01
N ARG A 181 -4.28 -14.51 8.05
CA ARG A 181 -4.94 -15.71 8.59
C ARG A 181 -4.78 -16.96 7.73
N LEU A 182 -4.54 -16.83 6.42
CA LEU A 182 -4.29 -17.94 5.52
C LEU A 182 -3.01 -18.70 5.84
N ASP A 183 -2.08 -18.08 6.52
CA ASP A 183 -0.90 -18.73 7.03
C ASP A 183 -1.21 -19.45 8.36
N LYS A 184 -1.58 -20.75 8.27
CA LYS A 184 -1.74 -21.63 9.45
C LYS A 184 -0.45 -21.76 10.30
N LYS A 185 0.67 -21.21 9.82
CA LYS A 185 1.95 -21.09 10.53
C LYS A 185 2.10 -19.72 11.25
N MET A 186 1.02 -19.11 11.64
CA MET A 186 0.92 -17.76 12.22
C MET A 186 1.89 -17.45 13.40
N GLY A 187 2.52 -18.44 13.99
CA GLY A 187 3.46 -18.20 15.10
C GLY A 187 4.60 -17.24 14.76
N MET A 188 5.16 -17.30 13.55
CA MET A 188 6.26 -16.42 13.13
C MET A 188 5.78 -15.02 12.72
N ASN A 189 4.69 -14.91 11.99
CA ASN A 189 4.18 -13.62 11.51
C ASN A 189 3.58 -12.79 12.65
N ALA A 190 2.93 -13.41 13.61
CA ALA A 190 2.44 -12.73 14.83
C ALA A 190 3.60 -12.15 15.65
N SER A 191 4.72 -12.88 15.80
CA SER A 191 5.92 -12.36 16.48
C SER A 191 6.53 -11.18 15.76
N ILE A 192 6.58 -11.19 14.42
CA ILE A 192 7.07 -10.07 13.63
C ILE A 192 6.21 -8.82 13.86
N ILE A 193 4.88 -8.95 13.84
CA ILE A 193 3.99 -7.82 14.12
C ILE A 193 4.18 -7.32 15.57
N GLN A 194 4.27 -8.23 16.53
CA GLN A 194 4.51 -7.87 17.93
C GLN A 194 5.82 -7.09 18.09
N ASP A 195 6.90 -7.53 17.44
CA ASP A 195 8.19 -6.84 17.46
C ASP A 195 8.08 -5.45 16.82
N ILE A 196 7.38 -5.33 15.69
CA ILE A 196 7.16 -4.05 15.01
C ILE A 196 6.35 -3.10 15.90
N VAL A 197 5.27 -3.56 16.52
CA VAL A 197 4.44 -2.71 17.40
C VAL A 197 5.19 -2.28 18.65
N THR A 198 6.01 -3.17 19.20
CA THR A 198 6.80 -2.89 20.41
C THR A 198 7.93 -1.89 20.13
N ASN A 199 8.66 -2.08 19.04
CA ASN A 199 9.85 -1.28 18.73
C ASN A 199 9.53 -0.06 17.82
N GLY A 200 8.38 -0.05 17.15
CA GLY A 200 8.00 0.95 16.14
C GLY A 200 8.71 0.79 14.80
N GLU A 201 9.70 -0.12 14.71
CA GLU A 201 10.54 -0.33 13.53
C GLU A 201 10.99 -1.79 13.37
N THR A 202 11.41 -2.15 12.17
CA THR A 202 12.04 -3.44 11.87
C THR A 202 13.04 -3.28 10.72
N VAL A 203 13.94 -4.26 10.57
CA VAL A 203 14.90 -4.30 9.47
C VAL A 203 14.52 -5.43 8.52
N GLY A 204 14.60 -5.19 7.22
CA GLY A 204 14.30 -6.20 6.21
C GLY A 204 14.69 -5.77 4.80
N THR A 205 14.50 -6.69 3.84
CA THR A 205 14.67 -6.42 2.42
C THR A 205 13.30 -6.33 1.77
N ILE A 206 12.98 -5.19 1.12
CA ILE A 206 11.74 -5.07 0.34
C ILE A 206 11.87 -5.93 -0.92
N LYS A 207 11.01 -6.91 -1.03
CA LYS A 207 10.88 -7.77 -2.22
C LYS A 207 9.82 -7.18 -3.15
N THR A 208 10.16 -7.06 -4.42
CA THR A 208 9.27 -6.47 -5.44
C THR A 208 8.28 -7.46 -6.02
N ALA A 209 8.53 -8.76 -5.86
CA ALA A 209 7.65 -9.85 -6.24
C ALA A 209 8.03 -11.12 -5.47
N PHE A 210 7.05 -11.93 -5.12
CA PHE A 210 7.22 -13.26 -4.54
C PHE A 210 5.93 -14.07 -4.65
N PRO A 211 6.03 -15.43 -4.77
CA PRO A 211 4.84 -16.26 -4.90
C PRO A 211 4.05 -16.35 -3.58
N ALA A 212 2.76 -16.64 -3.68
CA ALA A 212 1.87 -16.75 -2.52
C ALA A 212 2.34 -17.81 -1.50
N GLU A 213 3.04 -18.85 -1.96
CA GLU A 213 3.58 -19.93 -1.12
C GLU A 213 4.67 -19.43 -0.16
N ASP A 214 5.35 -18.36 -0.52
CA ASP A 214 6.47 -17.76 0.21
C ASP A 214 6.06 -16.62 1.16
N LEU A 215 4.75 -16.36 1.32
CA LEU A 215 4.22 -15.31 2.18
C LEU A 215 4.70 -15.41 3.64
N ALA A 216 4.94 -16.62 4.14
CA ALA A 216 5.40 -16.84 5.51
C ALA A 216 6.89 -16.50 5.74
N LYS A 217 7.66 -16.26 4.68
CA LYS A 217 9.07 -15.85 4.82
C LYS A 217 9.14 -14.43 5.40
N PRO A 218 9.99 -14.16 6.41
CA PRO A 218 9.99 -12.88 7.14
C PRO A 218 10.10 -11.64 6.24
N ASP A 219 11.01 -11.64 5.26
CA ASP A 219 11.18 -10.47 4.38
C ASP A 219 10.01 -10.28 3.41
N ASN A 220 9.36 -11.37 2.97
CA ASN A 220 8.17 -11.31 2.13
C ASN A 220 6.99 -10.75 2.92
N PHE A 221 6.82 -11.20 4.17
CA PHE A 221 5.78 -10.68 5.05
C PHE A 221 6.00 -9.19 5.38
N LYS A 222 7.22 -8.77 5.69
CA LYS A 222 7.56 -7.35 5.90
C LYS A 222 7.33 -6.53 4.62
N SER A 223 7.64 -7.09 3.44
CA SER A 223 7.36 -6.46 2.16
C SER A 223 5.86 -6.30 1.95
N LEU A 224 5.06 -7.31 2.27
CA LEU A 224 3.60 -7.20 2.22
C LEU A 224 3.08 -6.08 3.12
N LEU A 225 3.55 -5.99 4.37
CA LEU A 225 3.19 -4.90 5.28
C LEU A 225 3.55 -3.52 4.72
N TYR A 226 4.70 -3.42 4.04
CA TYR A 226 5.11 -2.19 3.36
C TYR A 226 4.16 -1.84 2.20
N TYR A 227 3.84 -2.78 1.32
CA TYR A 227 2.94 -2.52 0.19
C TYR A 227 1.50 -2.20 0.63
N PHE A 228 1.06 -2.72 1.76
CA PHE A 228 -0.22 -2.35 2.38
C PHE A 228 -0.16 -1.01 3.16
N GLY A 229 0.96 -0.31 3.14
CA GLY A 229 1.12 0.97 3.84
C GLY A 229 1.20 0.86 5.37
N LEU A 230 1.38 -0.36 5.90
CA LEU A 230 1.56 -0.59 7.35
C LEU A 230 3.00 -0.34 7.81
N LEU A 231 3.93 -0.35 6.89
CA LEU A 231 5.32 0.05 7.09
C LEU A 231 5.72 1.07 6.02
N THR A 232 6.65 1.92 6.37
CA THR A 232 7.28 2.91 5.50
C THR A 232 8.79 2.78 5.54
N ILE A 233 9.49 3.26 4.51
CA ILE A 233 10.95 3.33 4.51
C ILE A 233 11.38 4.51 5.40
N ARG A 234 12.24 4.22 6.40
CA ARG A 234 12.77 5.21 7.33
C ARG A 234 14.26 5.46 7.14
N GLY A 235 14.95 4.59 6.42
CA GLY A 235 16.38 4.68 6.20
C GLY A 235 17.05 3.34 5.93
N THR A 236 18.30 3.24 6.37
CA THR A 236 19.11 2.03 6.27
C THR A 236 19.75 1.73 7.63
N LYS A 237 19.75 0.46 8.02
CA LYS A 237 20.40 -0.02 9.25
C LYS A 237 21.12 -1.33 8.93
N TRP A 238 22.43 -1.39 9.21
CA TRP A 238 23.28 -2.56 8.90
C TRP A 238 23.19 -3.02 7.42
N GLY A 239 23.10 -2.06 6.48
CA GLY A 239 23.02 -2.37 5.05
C GLY A 239 21.64 -2.78 4.55
N SER A 240 20.67 -3.05 5.44
CA SER A 240 19.30 -3.39 5.09
C SER A 240 18.35 -2.20 5.20
N THR A 241 17.16 -2.29 4.62
CA THR A 241 16.13 -1.24 4.75
C THR A 241 15.61 -1.20 6.17
N LEU A 242 15.64 -0.02 6.78
CA LEU A 242 14.93 0.26 8.00
C LEU A 242 13.47 0.61 7.64
N LEU A 243 12.55 -0.21 8.12
CA LEU A 243 11.11 -0.05 7.97
C LEU A 243 10.51 0.36 9.31
N ALA A 244 9.59 1.31 9.32
CA ALA A 244 8.94 1.79 10.53
C ALA A 244 7.43 1.94 10.35
N ILE A 245 6.70 1.99 11.45
CA ILE A 245 5.30 2.41 11.46
C ILE A 245 5.26 3.89 11.07
N PRO A 246 4.51 4.29 10.02
CA PRO A 246 4.54 5.66 9.54
C PRO A 246 3.94 6.66 10.54
N ASN A 247 2.80 6.33 11.16
CA ASN A 247 2.02 7.28 11.94
C ASN A 247 1.08 6.59 12.96
N LEU A 248 0.33 7.41 13.71
CA LEU A 248 -0.59 6.94 14.74
C LEU A 248 -1.76 6.14 14.15
N THR A 249 -2.27 6.50 12.97
CA THR A 249 -3.33 5.76 12.29
C THR A 249 -2.95 4.30 12.10
N VAL A 250 -1.77 4.05 11.54
CA VAL A 250 -1.27 2.68 11.31
C VAL A 250 -0.95 1.99 12.63
N ARG A 251 -0.40 2.72 13.61
CA ARG A 251 -0.09 2.16 14.93
C ARG A 251 -1.34 1.62 15.62
N GLU A 252 -2.43 2.38 15.62
CA GLU A 252 -3.71 1.93 16.20
C GLU A 252 -4.27 0.69 15.49
N GLN A 253 -4.13 0.63 14.18
CA GLN A 253 -4.60 -0.51 13.39
C GLN A 253 -3.81 -1.78 13.67
N LEU A 254 -2.48 -1.70 13.70
CA LEU A 254 -1.62 -2.84 14.05
C LEU A 254 -1.88 -3.32 15.49
N TYR A 255 -2.09 -2.39 16.44
CA TYR A 255 -2.44 -2.72 17.81
C TYR A 255 -3.79 -3.43 17.88
N SER A 256 -4.81 -2.92 17.21
CA SER A 256 -6.13 -3.54 17.14
C SER A 256 -6.07 -4.96 16.56
N TYR A 257 -5.24 -5.14 15.53
CA TYR A 257 -4.99 -6.45 14.93
C TYR A 257 -4.38 -7.44 15.94
N LEU A 258 -3.37 -7.03 16.71
CA LEU A 258 -2.76 -7.89 17.73
C LEU A 258 -3.77 -8.30 18.81
N VAL A 259 -4.56 -7.34 19.31
CA VAL A 259 -5.58 -7.61 20.34
C VAL A 259 -6.58 -8.66 19.85
N GLU A 260 -7.03 -8.59 18.60
CA GLU A 260 -7.94 -9.58 18.04
C GLU A 260 -7.28 -10.94 17.82
N ALA A 261 -6.02 -10.96 17.35
CA ALA A 261 -5.27 -12.20 17.19
C ALA A 261 -5.13 -12.97 18.52
N TYR A 262 -4.86 -12.25 19.63
CA TYR A 262 -4.80 -12.83 20.97
C TYR A 262 -6.16 -13.31 21.50
N ARG A 263 -7.26 -12.66 21.11
CA ARG A 263 -8.62 -13.09 21.52
C ARG A 263 -9.11 -14.32 20.78
N SER A 264 -8.51 -14.61 19.62
CA SER A 264 -8.90 -15.72 18.75
C SER A 264 -8.03 -16.97 18.90
N ALA A 265 -6.95 -16.88 19.70
CA ALA A 265 -6.02 -17.96 20.03
C ALA A 265 -6.43 -18.66 21.33
#